data_948ffc167801c39cd41c76ec305c5229
#
_entry.id   948ffc167801c39cd41c76ec305c5229
#
_cell.length_a   1.000
_cell.length_b   1.000
_cell.length_c   1.000
_cell.angle_alpha   90.00
_cell.angle_beta   90.00
_cell.angle_gamma   90.00
#
_symmetry.space_group_name_H-M   'P 1'
#
loop_
_entity.id
_entity.type
_entity.pdbx_description
1 polymer ?
#
loop_
_entity_poly.entity_id
_entity_poly.type
_entity_poly.pdbx_seq_one_letter_code
_entity_poly.pdbx_strand_id
1 'polypeptide(L)'
;MIVVSNTSEQRVPAATDSGPLTTVMDGAVAVLSMGLAPYNLMDRALNRELIKELEWARREGARAVVLRSSLRHFSAGADLDAMVADADQADVLGWDFAGILRAFDEHPAPIIASVQGVCVGGGFELALACDLIVASESAKFGSVEVTVGLHPLMGAVQRLTQRAGAARAKEMTLLGRRYPAATLERWNIINWVVADEQLESATMVLARELAHGPSIANAATKRLISVAVNEGIAAADEAMAEIQRPIMRSADFRAGVRSYRENGIGMAEFEGR
;
A
#
# COMPACT_ATOMS: atom_id res chain seq x y z
N MET A 1 -9.13 -8.41 15.52
CA MET A 1 -9.19 -9.84 15.14
C MET A 1 -10.09 -9.94 13.94
N ILE A 2 -9.54 -10.18 12.75
CA ILE A 2 -10.32 -10.33 11.51
C ILE A 2 -11.03 -11.68 11.58
N VAL A 3 -12.36 -11.69 11.64
CA VAL A 3 -13.15 -12.92 11.63
C VAL A 3 -13.40 -13.32 10.17
N VAL A 4 -12.74 -14.38 9.70
CA VAL A 4 -12.94 -14.93 8.35
C VAL A 4 -14.16 -15.84 8.38
N SER A 5 -15.30 -15.39 7.89
CA SER A 5 -16.44 -16.25 7.61
C SER A 5 -16.23 -16.98 6.29
N ASN A 6 -16.45 -18.30 6.30
CA ASN A 6 -16.24 -19.21 5.18
C ASN A 6 -17.33 -18.97 4.11
N THR A 7 -17.02 -18.17 3.08
CA THR A 7 -17.86 -18.02 1.88
C THR A 7 -17.08 -18.47 0.66
N SER A 8 -17.72 -19.24 -0.20
CA SER A 8 -17.27 -19.90 -1.43
C SER A 8 -16.14 -19.19 -2.18
N GLU A 9 -15.01 -19.89 -2.32
CA GLU A 9 -13.83 -19.50 -3.11
C GLU A 9 -14.18 -19.25 -4.57
N GLN A 10 -14.26 -18.00 -4.97
CA GLN A 10 -14.03 -17.62 -6.36
C GLN A 10 -12.53 -17.33 -6.51
N ARG A 11 -11.78 -18.28 -7.10
CA ARG A 11 -10.39 -18.07 -7.49
C ARG A 11 -10.31 -16.91 -8.46
N VAL A 12 -9.50 -15.90 -8.12
CA VAL A 12 -9.07 -14.87 -9.07
C VAL A 12 -8.38 -15.56 -10.25
N PRO A 13 -8.73 -15.23 -11.51
CA PRO A 13 -8.13 -15.88 -12.68
C PRO A 13 -6.60 -15.79 -12.65
N ALA A 14 -5.92 -16.88 -13.00
CA ALA A 14 -4.47 -16.88 -13.17
C ALA A 14 -4.08 -15.90 -14.27
N ALA A 15 -3.11 -15.02 -13.98
CA ALA A 15 -2.61 -14.03 -14.90
C ALA A 15 -2.07 -14.69 -16.17
N THR A 16 -2.52 -14.24 -17.33
CA THR A 16 -1.90 -14.53 -18.61
C THR A 16 -0.62 -13.69 -18.73
N ASP A 17 0.44 -14.32 -19.23
CA ASP A 17 1.81 -13.85 -19.43
C ASP A 17 1.86 -12.48 -20.12
N SER A 18 1.98 -11.36 -19.34
CA SER A 18 2.08 -10.01 -19.88
C SER A 18 2.76 -9.04 -18.91
N GLY A 19 4.09 -9.00 -18.99
CA GLY A 19 4.88 -7.97 -18.34
C GLY A 19 5.17 -8.19 -16.83
N PRO A 20 5.95 -7.26 -16.22
CA PRO A 20 6.37 -7.36 -14.81
C PRO A 20 5.23 -7.10 -13.81
N LEU A 21 4.10 -6.57 -14.27
CA LEU A 21 2.93 -6.23 -13.47
C LEU A 21 1.66 -6.65 -14.23
N THR A 22 0.75 -7.35 -13.56
CA THR A 22 -0.59 -7.63 -14.09
C THR A 22 -1.64 -6.97 -13.22
N THR A 23 -2.67 -6.41 -13.87
CA THR A 23 -3.73 -5.67 -13.17
C THR A 23 -5.08 -6.21 -13.57
N VAL A 24 -5.95 -6.46 -12.57
CA VAL A 24 -7.32 -6.92 -12.79
C VAL A 24 -8.27 -6.20 -11.82
N MET A 25 -9.52 -6.00 -12.26
CA MET A 25 -10.60 -5.59 -11.36
C MET A 25 -11.30 -6.82 -10.79
N ASP A 26 -11.44 -6.90 -9.47
CA ASP A 26 -12.33 -7.80 -8.76
C ASP A 26 -13.46 -6.99 -8.11
N GLY A 27 -14.56 -6.85 -8.82
CA GLY A 27 -15.60 -5.89 -8.44
C GLY A 27 -15.05 -4.46 -8.44
N ALA A 28 -15.11 -3.79 -7.29
CA ALA A 28 -14.57 -2.44 -7.08
C ALA A 28 -13.13 -2.43 -6.52
N VAL A 29 -12.44 -3.57 -6.49
CA VAL A 29 -11.05 -3.70 -6.04
C VAL A 29 -10.13 -3.87 -7.25
N ALA A 30 -9.14 -3.00 -7.40
CA ALA A 30 -8.05 -3.22 -8.35
C ALA A 30 -6.95 -4.08 -7.69
N VAL A 31 -6.57 -5.18 -8.33
CA VAL A 31 -5.50 -6.07 -7.85
C VAL A 31 -4.30 -5.94 -8.79
N LEU A 32 -3.22 -5.37 -8.27
CA LEU A 32 -1.94 -5.19 -8.94
C LEU A 32 -0.99 -6.31 -8.47
N SER A 33 -0.60 -7.20 -9.38
CA SER A 33 0.25 -8.35 -9.05
C SER A 33 1.61 -8.21 -9.73
N MET A 34 2.65 -8.02 -8.94
CA MET A 34 4.05 -8.02 -9.40
C MET A 34 4.48 -9.46 -9.74
N GLY A 35 5.07 -9.66 -10.92
CA GLY A 35 5.47 -10.97 -11.41
C GLY A 35 6.86 -10.97 -12.08
N LEU A 36 7.73 -10.01 -11.77
CA LEU A 36 9.08 -9.92 -12.33
C LEU A 36 10.01 -10.94 -11.67
N ALA A 37 10.08 -12.11 -12.29
CA ALA A 37 10.89 -13.24 -11.77
C ALA A 37 12.40 -12.90 -11.77
N PRO A 38 13.17 -13.47 -10.79
CA PRO A 38 12.67 -14.35 -9.73
C PRO A 38 12.25 -13.63 -8.45
N TYR A 39 12.54 -12.32 -8.28
CA TYR A 39 12.47 -11.65 -6.98
C TYR A 39 11.75 -10.31 -6.98
N ASN A 40 11.07 -9.94 -8.05
CA ASN A 40 10.46 -8.61 -8.20
C ASN A 40 11.47 -7.49 -7.90
N LEU A 41 12.66 -7.55 -8.52
CA LEU A 41 13.63 -6.48 -8.39
C LEU A 41 13.07 -5.20 -9.00
N MET A 42 13.13 -4.14 -8.24
CA MET A 42 12.61 -2.85 -8.66
C MET A 42 13.62 -2.15 -9.56
N ASP A 43 13.17 -1.84 -10.76
CA ASP A 43 13.87 -1.01 -11.74
C ASP A 43 13.01 0.17 -12.18
N ARG A 44 13.52 0.98 -13.10
CA ARG A 44 12.79 2.12 -13.67
C ARG A 44 11.51 1.68 -14.41
N ALA A 45 11.52 0.49 -15.03
CA ALA A 45 10.39 0.00 -15.80
C ALA A 45 9.23 -0.40 -14.86
N LEU A 46 9.51 -1.16 -13.80
CA LEU A 46 8.51 -1.54 -12.81
C LEU A 46 7.94 -0.30 -12.09
N ASN A 47 8.79 0.68 -11.74
CA ASN A 47 8.32 1.93 -11.10
C ASN A 47 7.34 2.70 -12.00
N ARG A 48 7.66 2.85 -13.29
CA ARG A 48 6.75 3.51 -14.25
C ARG A 48 5.46 2.73 -14.44
N GLU A 49 5.54 1.41 -14.51
CA GLU A 49 4.36 0.57 -14.68
C GLU A 49 3.45 0.62 -13.44
N LEU A 50 4.00 0.65 -12.22
CA LEU A 50 3.23 0.84 -11.00
C LEU A 50 2.47 2.18 -11.01
N ILE A 51 3.12 3.28 -11.40
CA ILE A 51 2.46 4.60 -11.51
C ILE A 51 1.32 4.54 -12.53
N LYS A 52 1.56 3.97 -13.69
CA LYS A 52 0.59 3.82 -14.78
C LYS A 52 -0.62 2.97 -14.34
N GLU A 53 -0.38 1.86 -13.66
CA GLU A 53 -1.44 0.97 -13.22
C GLU A 53 -2.24 1.52 -12.03
N LEU A 54 -1.65 2.32 -11.15
CA LEU A 54 -2.39 3.09 -10.15
C LEU A 54 -3.32 4.11 -10.82
N GLU A 55 -2.84 4.82 -11.85
CA GLU A 55 -3.67 5.75 -12.61
C GLU A 55 -4.77 5.02 -13.41
N TRP A 56 -4.49 3.82 -13.93
CA TRP A 56 -5.51 2.95 -14.53
C TRP A 56 -6.57 2.56 -13.50
N ALA A 57 -6.18 2.09 -12.32
CA ALA A 57 -7.12 1.73 -11.25
C ALA A 57 -8.03 2.91 -10.87
N ARG A 58 -7.47 4.12 -10.81
CA ARG A 58 -8.23 5.35 -10.57
C ARG A 58 -9.27 5.62 -11.68
N ARG A 59 -8.89 5.46 -12.95
CA ARG A 59 -9.80 5.67 -14.12
C ARG A 59 -10.89 4.63 -14.19
N GLU A 60 -10.60 3.38 -13.83
CA GLU A 60 -11.58 2.29 -13.76
C GLU A 60 -12.51 2.42 -12.55
N GLY A 61 -12.31 3.43 -11.69
CA GLY A 61 -13.15 3.67 -10.53
C GLY A 61 -12.92 2.69 -9.37
N ALA A 62 -11.70 2.15 -9.24
CA ALA A 62 -11.35 1.31 -8.11
C ALA A 62 -11.58 2.05 -6.79
N ARG A 63 -12.22 1.36 -5.83
CA ARG A 63 -12.54 1.89 -4.50
C ARG A 63 -11.60 1.36 -3.42
N ALA A 64 -10.81 0.35 -3.75
CA ALA A 64 -9.64 -0.13 -3.03
C ALA A 64 -8.63 -0.70 -4.02
N VAL A 65 -7.36 -0.69 -3.65
CA VAL A 65 -6.26 -1.27 -4.44
C VAL A 65 -5.51 -2.28 -3.58
N VAL A 66 -5.20 -3.44 -4.14
CA VAL A 66 -4.31 -4.43 -3.54
C VAL A 66 -3.04 -4.51 -4.36
N LEU A 67 -1.89 -4.27 -3.73
CA LEU A 67 -0.57 -4.54 -4.29
C LEU A 67 -0.05 -5.85 -3.71
N ARG A 68 0.23 -6.83 -4.57
CA ARG A 68 0.72 -8.15 -4.19
C ARG A 68 1.82 -8.66 -5.10
N SER A 69 2.39 -9.79 -4.77
CA SER A 69 3.31 -10.53 -5.63
C SER A 69 2.69 -11.86 -6.03
N SER A 70 2.83 -12.24 -7.30
CA SER A 70 2.52 -13.59 -7.80
C SER A 70 3.67 -14.59 -7.59
N LEU A 71 4.82 -14.11 -7.06
CA LEU A 71 6.01 -14.92 -6.79
C LEU A 71 6.08 -15.32 -5.32
N ARG A 72 7.09 -16.13 -4.99
CA ARG A 72 7.38 -16.57 -3.61
C ARG A 72 7.63 -15.41 -2.64
N HIS A 73 8.20 -14.31 -3.12
CA HIS A 73 8.62 -13.15 -2.34
C HIS A 73 7.88 -11.91 -2.82
N PHE A 74 7.62 -10.98 -1.91
CA PHE A 74 7.04 -9.70 -2.27
C PHE A 74 8.00 -8.92 -3.18
N SER A 75 9.20 -8.61 -2.67
CA SER A 75 10.29 -8.03 -3.46
C SER A 75 11.61 -8.13 -2.68
N ALA A 76 12.71 -8.41 -3.38
CA ALA A 76 14.05 -8.41 -2.79
C ALA A 76 14.77 -7.04 -2.91
N GLY A 77 14.07 -5.97 -3.28
CA GLY A 77 14.60 -4.63 -3.34
C GLY A 77 14.93 -4.14 -4.75
N ALA A 78 15.81 -3.14 -4.84
CA ALA A 78 16.21 -2.55 -6.11
C ALA A 78 17.10 -3.48 -6.94
N ASP A 79 17.02 -3.33 -8.26
CA ASP A 79 17.98 -3.90 -9.19
C ASP A 79 19.29 -3.09 -9.11
N LEU A 80 20.26 -3.63 -8.36
CA LEU A 80 21.53 -2.96 -8.11
C LEU A 80 22.40 -2.86 -9.37
N ASP A 81 22.31 -3.82 -10.28
CA ASP A 81 23.07 -3.79 -11.55
C ASP A 81 22.54 -2.64 -12.44
N ALA A 82 21.23 -2.49 -12.52
CA ALA A 82 20.61 -1.36 -13.20
C ALA A 82 20.98 -0.02 -12.53
N MET A 83 21.01 0.05 -11.19
CA MET A 83 21.41 1.27 -10.47
C MET A 83 22.87 1.66 -10.72
N VAL A 84 23.79 0.71 -10.75
CA VAL A 84 25.21 0.98 -11.05
C VAL A 84 25.36 1.47 -12.49
N ALA A 85 24.72 0.82 -13.46
CA ALA A 85 24.75 1.24 -14.86
C ALA A 85 24.23 2.66 -15.06
N ASP A 86 23.16 3.04 -14.35
CA ASP A 86 22.58 4.38 -14.39
C ASP A 86 23.48 5.42 -13.72
N ALA A 87 24.11 5.07 -12.60
CA ALA A 87 25.04 5.95 -11.89
C ALA A 87 26.27 6.30 -12.78
N ASP A 88 26.79 5.33 -13.53
CA ASP A 88 27.90 5.53 -14.47
C ASP A 88 27.52 6.47 -15.63
N GLN A 89 26.23 6.52 -15.98
CA GLN A 89 25.70 7.45 -17.00
C GLN A 89 25.28 8.81 -16.42
N ALA A 90 25.53 9.08 -15.14
CA ALA A 90 25.09 10.27 -14.41
C ALA A 90 23.56 10.51 -14.45
N ASP A 91 22.78 9.46 -14.68
CA ASP A 91 21.30 9.51 -14.79
C ASP A 91 20.59 8.93 -13.56
N VAL A 92 21.08 9.28 -12.37
CA VAL A 92 20.47 8.85 -11.10
C VAL A 92 19.04 9.39 -10.94
N LEU A 93 18.72 10.51 -11.59
CA LEU A 93 17.41 11.18 -11.50
C LEU A 93 16.29 10.44 -12.25
N GLY A 94 16.60 9.51 -13.16
CA GLY A 94 15.62 8.78 -13.95
C GLY A 94 14.81 7.73 -13.19
N TRP A 95 15.08 7.47 -11.90
CA TRP A 95 14.35 6.53 -11.08
C TRP A 95 13.02 7.05 -10.54
N ASP A 96 12.81 8.37 -10.58
CA ASP A 96 11.60 9.07 -10.14
C ASP A 96 10.99 8.53 -8.82
N PHE A 97 11.83 8.37 -7.81
CA PHE A 97 11.39 7.90 -6.48
C PHE A 97 10.31 8.81 -5.86
N ALA A 98 10.38 10.11 -6.11
CA ALA A 98 9.37 11.03 -5.63
C ALA A 98 8.03 10.87 -6.36
N GLY A 99 8.07 10.58 -7.67
CA GLY A 99 6.87 10.35 -8.48
C GLY A 99 6.09 9.12 -8.06
N ILE A 100 6.80 8.00 -7.82
CA ILE A 100 6.13 6.79 -7.34
C ILE A 100 5.50 7.02 -5.96
N LEU A 101 6.21 7.66 -5.02
CA LEU A 101 5.66 7.95 -3.69
C LEU A 101 4.42 8.84 -3.78
N ARG A 102 4.44 9.90 -4.62
CA ARG A 102 3.26 10.73 -4.86
C ARG A 102 2.10 9.95 -5.42
N ALA A 103 2.34 9.03 -6.37
CA ALA A 103 1.27 8.21 -6.96
C ALA A 103 0.54 7.37 -5.91
N PHE A 104 1.25 6.85 -4.89
CA PHE A 104 0.65 6.13 -3.76
C PHE A 104 -0.07 7.06 -2.79
N ASP A 105 0.58 8.15 -2.38
CA ASP A 105 0.05 9.08 -1.38
C ASP A 105 -1.21 9.81 -1.89
N GLU A 106 -1.24 10.20 -3.18
CA GLU A 106 -2.34 10.95 -3.81
C GLU A 106 -3.45 10.06 -4.39
N HIS A 107 -3.27 8.73 -4.42
CA HIS A 107 -4.31 7.83 -4.92
C HIS A 107 -5.55 7.89 -4.01
N PRO A 108 -6.77 8.17 -4.58
CA PRO A 108 -7.95 8.41 -3.75
C PRO A 108 -8.45 7.15 -3.03
N ALA A 109 -8.31 5.97 -3.63
CA ALA A 109 -8.67 4.72 -2.99
C ALA A 109 -7.57 4.24 -2.04
N PRO A 110 -7.93 3.62 -0.89
CA PRO A 110 -6.96 2.96 -0.02
C PRO A 110 -6.16 1.88 -0.75
N ILE A 111 -4.85 1.84 -0.53
CA ILE A 111 -3.93 0.86 -1.10
C ILE A 111 -3.45 -0.08 0.00
N ILE A 112 -3.60 -1.38 -0.21
CA ILE A 112 -3.20 -2.44 0.73
C ILE A 112 -2.03 -3.22 0.13
N ALA A 113 -0.91 -3.31 0.84
CA ALA A 113 0.16 -4.26 0.52
C ALA A 113 -0.17 -5.63 1.11
N SER A 114 -0.17 -6.68 0.27
CA SER A 114 -0.27 -8.09 0.66
C SER A 114 1.12 -8.72 0.57
N VAL A 115 1.75 -8.99 1.72
CA VAL A 115 3.18 -9.25 1.79
C VAL A 115 3.48 -10.67 2.27
N GLN A 116 4.10 -11.48 1.40
CA GLN A 116 4.65 -12.80 1.74
C GLN A 116 6.16 -12.89 1.52
N GLY A 117 6.81 -13.81 2.19
CA GLY A 117 8.21 -14.15 2.02
C GLY A 117 9.15 -12.98 2.35
N VAL A 118 10.06 -12.62 1.45
CA VAL A 118 11.01 -11.53 1.64
C VAL A 118 10.45 -10.22 1.10
N CYS A 119 10.55 -9.16 1.90
CA CYS A 119 10.17 -7.79 1.56
C CYS A 119 11.26 -6.85 2.11
N VAL A 120 12.25 -6.51 1.28
CA VAL A 120 13.44 -5.78 1.74
C VAL A 120 13.82 -4.64 0.78
N GLY A 121 14.59 -3.69 1.26
CA GLY A 121 15.06 -2.53 0.48
C GLY A 121 13.90 -1.78 -0.18
N GLY A 122 14.03 -1.46 -1.46
CA GLY A 122 12.97 -0.80 -2.24
C GLY A 122 11.63 -1.51 -2.20
N GLY A 123 11.59 -2.85 -2.08
CA GLY A 123 10.35 -3.60 -1.89
C GLY A 123 9.68 -3.29 -0.55
N PHE A 124 10.46 -3.11 0.51
CA PHE A 124 9.91 -2.68 1.79
C PHE A 124 9.47 -1.22 1.75
N GLU A 125 10.21 -0.36 1.06
CA GLU A 125 9.82 1.03 0.84
C GLU A 125 8.49 1.14 0.09
N LEU A 126 8.28 0.29 -0.92
CA LEU A 126 7.03 0.20 -1.66
C LEU A 126 5.86 -0.26 -0.76
N ALA A 127 6.07 -1.28 0.08
CA ALA A 127 5.06 -1.71 1.04
C ALA A 127 4.72 -0.60 2.05
N LEU A 128 5.73 0.15 2.52
CA LEU A 128 5.55 1.30 3.42
C LEU A 128 4.82 2.48 2.77
N ALA A 129 4.85 2.61 1.44
CA ALA A 129 4.11 3.61 0.69
C ALA A 129 2.59 3.28 0.61
N CYS A 130 2.21 2.03 0.84
CA CYS A 130 0.80 1.64 0.93
C CYS A 130 0.16 2.15 2.24
N ASP A 131 -1.15 2.35 2.21
CA ASP A 131 -1.91 2.81 3.38
C ASP A 131 -1.94 1.75 4.49
N LEU A 132 -2.15 0.49 4.10
CA LEU A 132 -2.25 -0.66 4.99
C LEU A 132 -1.33 -1.79 4.53
N ILE A 133 -0.82 -2.57 5.48
CA ILE A 133 0.03 -3.73 5.20
C ILE A 133 -0.52 -4.94 5.93
N VAL A 134 -0.88 -5.97 5.16
CA VAL A 134 -1.19 -7.32 5.66
C VAL A 134 -0.02 -8.23 5.30
N ALA A 135 0.52 -8.95 6.27
CA ALA A 135 1.67 -9.82 6.05
C ALA A 135 1.40 -11.25 6.47
N SER A 136 1.99 -12.22 5.77
CA SER A 136 2.07 -13.59 6.24
C SER A 136 3.00 -13.70 7.45
N GLU A 137 2.74 -14.64 8.36
CA GLU A 137 3.55 -14.85 9.57
C GLU A 137 5.00 -15.22 9.27
N SER A 138 5.24 -15.91 8.14
CA SER A 138 6.58 -16.25 7.68
C SER A 138 7.34 -15.08 7.03
N ALA A 139 6.68 -13.97 6.72
CA ALA A 139 7.29 -12.84 6.03
C ALA A 139 8.43 -12.20 6.84
N LYS A 140 9.45 -11.73 6.10
CA LYS A 140 10.64 -11.06 6.63
C LYS A 140 10.82 -9.71 5.97
N PHE A 141 10.96 -8.67 6.78
CA PHE A 141 11.11 -7.30 6.35
C PHE A 141 12.47 -6.74 6.74
N GLY A 142 12.99 -5.81 5.96
CA GLY A 142 14.24 -5.13 6.31
C GLY A 142 14.56 -3.96 5.41
N SER A 143 15.11 -2.90 6.02
CA SER A 143 15.79 -1.81 5.32
C SER A 143 17.27 -2.18 5.26
N VAL A 144 17.66 -2.84 4.15
CA VAL A 144 18.96 -3.53 4.02
C VAL A 144 20.01 -2.73 3.24
N GLU A 145 19.70 -1.55 2.78
CA GLU A 145 20.48 -0.70 1.88
C GLU A 145 21.90 -0.42 2.40
N VAL A 146 22.04 -0.29 3.72
CA VAL A 146 23.36 -0.06 4.35
C VAL A 146 24.35 -1.20 4.09
N THR A 147 23.85 -2.42 3.85
CA THR A 147 24.71 -3.58 3.56
C THR A 147 25.41 -3.49 2.20
N VAL A 148 24.96 -2.60 1.33
CA VAL A 148 25.56 -2.29 0.02
C VAL A 148 26.04 -0.84 -0.08
N GLY A 149 26.21 -0.17 1.07
CA GLY A 149 26.73 1.20 1.13
C GLY A 149 25.73 2.29 0.73
N LEU A 150 24.44 1.97 0.69
CA LEU A 150 23.36 2.91 0.41
C LEU A 150 22.56 3.25 1.67
N HIS A 151 21.76 4.29 1.61
CA HIS A 151 20.63 4.51 2.51
C HIS A 151 19.32 4.30 1.74
N PRO A 152 18.15 4.11 2.41
CA PRO A 152 16.87 4.02 1.73
C PRO A 152 16.57 5.25 0.87
N LEU A 153 16.22 5.04 -0.40
CA LEU A 153 16.05 6.11 -1.39
C LEU A 153 14.58 6.45 -1.69
N MET A 154 13.65 5.56 -1.29
CA MET A 154 12.23 5.67 -1.64
C MET A 154 11.34 5.78 -0.40
N GLY A 155 11.82 6.45 0.67
CA GLY A 155 11.01 6.94 1.78
C GLY A 155 10.89 6.03 3.00
N ALA A 156 11.68 4.95 3.15
CA ALA A 156 11.64 4.12 4.36
C ALA A 156 12.04 4.92 5.61
N VAL A 157 13.06 5.77 5.53
CA VAL A 157 13.51 6.55 6.70
C VAL A 157 12.36 7.38 7.27
N GLN A 158 11.64 8.10 6.41
CA GLN A 158 10.54 8.97 6.79
C GLN A 158 9.37 8.16 7.36
N ARG A 159 8.93 7.12 6.62
CA ARG A 159 7.75 6.30 6.99
C ARG A 159 8.00 5.44 8.23
N LEU A 160 9.19 4.90 8.41
CA LEU A 160 9.57 4.19 9.64
C LEU A 160 9.62 5.14 10.83
N THR A 161 10.12 6.37 10.64
CA THR A 161 10.14 7.39 11.70
C THR A 161 8.73 7.76 12.13
N GLN A 162 7.80 7.90 11.19
CA GLN A 162 6.39 8.20 11.48
C GLN A 162 5.68 7.04 12.19
N ARG A 163 5.87 5.79 11.70
CA ARG A 163 5.14 4.62 12.20
C ARG A 163 5.67 4.13 13.55
N ALA A 164 7.00 4.14 13.75
CA ALA A 164 7.66 3.50 14.90
C ALA A 164 8.61 4.41 15.68
N GLY A 165 8.73 5.67 15.27
CA GLY A 165 9.61 6.66 15.90
C GLY A 165 11.08 6.51 15.48
N ALA A 166 11.86 7.57 15.76
CA ALA A 166 13.25 7.71 15.28
C ALA A 166 14.19 6.60 15.77
N ALA A 167 13.97 6.05 16.98
CA ALA A 167 14.82 4.98 17.53
C ALA A 167 14.74 3.70 16.68
N ARG A 168 13.53 3.26 16.34
CA ARG A 168 13.31 2.07 15.50
C ARG A 168 13.72 2.30 14.05
N ALA A 169 13.45 3.49 13.51
CA ALA A 169 13.92 3.86 12.18
C ALA A 169 15.45 3.74 12.08
N LYS A 170 16.19 4.31 13.05
CA LYS A 170 17.66 4.19 13.12
C LYS A 170 18.12 2.74 13.28
N GLU A 171 17.49 1.97 14.17
CA GLU A 171 17.82 0.55 14.36
C GLU A 171 17.71 -0.22 13.04
N MET A 172 16.59 -0.07 12.32
CA MET A 172 16.35 -0.80 11.09
C MET A 172 17.27 -0.36 9.96
N THR A 173 17.42 0.94 9.75
CA THR A 173 18.16 1.49 8.59
C THR A 173 19.67 1.48 8.77
N LEU A 174 20.18 1.64 9.99
CA LEU A 174 21.63 1.65 10.23
C LEU A 174 22.21 0.24 10.41
N LEU A 175 21.41 -0.74 10.85
CA LEU A 175 21.87 -2.11 11.04
C LEU A 175 21.59 -3.03 9.84
N GLY A 176 20.66 -2.66 8.95
CA GLY A 176 20.31 -3.45 7.75
C GLY A 176 19.79 -4.86 8.07
N ARG A 177 19.21 -5.07 9.25
CA ARG A 177 18.74 -6.38 9.68
C ARG A 177 17.35 -6.70 9.13
N ARG A 178 17.05 -8.01 9.05
CA ARG A 178 15.72 -8.51 8.71
C ARG A 178 14.96 -8.88 9.98
N TYR A 179 13.69 -8.51 10.03
CA TYR A 179 12.79 -8.70 11.17
C TYR A 179 11.59 -9.55 10.76
N PRO A 180 11.08 -10.43 11.64
CA PRO A 180 9.81 -11.13 11.43
C PRO A 180 8.62 -10.17 11.35
N ALA A 181 7.59 -10.52 10.61
CA ALA A 181 6.33 -9.76 10.50
C ALA A 181 5.74 -9.44 11.88
N ALA A 182 5.65 -10.40 12.79
CA ALA A 182 5.14 -10.19 14.14
C ALA A 182 5.92 -9.15 14.97
N THR A 183 7.20 -8.91 14.65
CA THR A 183 7.96 -7.84 15.28
C THR A 183 7.55 -6.47 14.75
N LEU A 184 7.33 -6.36 13.45
CA LEU A 184 6.89 -5.11 12.81
C LEU A 184 5.46 -4.74 13.19
N GLU A 185 4.59 -5.72 13.36
CA GLU A 185 3.23 -5.50 13.88
C GLU A 185 3.30 -4.92 15.32
N ARG A 186 4.06 -5.53 16.24
CA ARG A 186 4.27 -4.99 17.59
C ARG A 186 4.88 -3.59 17.61
N TRP A 187 5.62 -3.21 16.57
CA TRP A 187 6.21 -1.88 16.44
C TRP A 187 5.32 -0.89 15.68
N ASN A 188 4.09 -1.27 15.36
CA ASN A 188 3.12 -0.48 14.58
C ASN A 188 3.62 -0.09 13.16
N ILE A 189 4.56 -0.87 12.60
CA ILE A 189 5.07 -0.65 11.24
C ILE A 189 4.13 -1.27 10.22
N ILE A 190 3.57 -2.45 10.51
CA ILE A 190 2.54 -3.11 9.69
C ILE A 190 1.26 -3.29 10.49
N ASN A 191 0.13 -3.51 9.81
CA ASN A 191 -1.19 -3.47 10.43
C ASN A 191 -1.62 -4.85 10.97
N TRP A 192 -1.42 -5.92 10.19
CA TRP A 192 -1.85 -7.27 10.56
C TRP A 192 -0.89 -8.33 10.09
N VAL A 193 -0.76 -9.36 10.91
CA VAL A 193 -0.08 -10.62 10.58
C VAL A 193 -1.12 -11.74 10.59
N VAL A 194 -1.12 -12.55 9.54
CA VAL A 194 -2.04 -13.70 9.38
C VAL A 194 -1.25 -14.94 9.00
N ALA A 195 -1.85 -16.12 9.19
CA ALA A 195 -1.25 -17.38 8.72
C ALA A 195 -0.99 -17.33 7.20
N ASP A 196 0.08 -17.99 6.74
CA ASP A 196 0.53 -17.89 5.35
C ASP A 196 -0.58 -18.23 4.35
N GLU A 197 -1.36 -19.27 4.62
CA GLU A 197 -2.47 -19.71 3.78
C GLU A 197 -3.68 -18.78 3.80
N GLN A 198 -3.76 -17.87 4.76
CA GLN A 198 -4.85 -16.90 4.92
C GLN A 198 -4.55 -15.54 4.29
N LEU A 199 -3.31 -15.29 3.86
CA LEU A 199 -2.88 -13.97 3.41
C LEU A 199 -3.77 -13.41 2.30
N GLU A 200 -4.02 -14.18 1.25
CA GLU A 200 -4.82 -13.72 0.11
C GLU A 200 -6.27 -13.46 0.53
N SER A 201 -6.88 -14.40 1.24
CA SER A 201 -8.28 -14.27 1.67
C SER A 201 -8.48 -13.10 2.64
N ALA A 202 -7.60 -12.94 3.63
CA ALA A 202 -7.67 -11.85 4.60
C ALA A 202 -7.48 -10.49 3.93
N THR A 203 -6.51 -10.38 3.00
CA THR A 203 -6.29 -9.15 2.24
C THR A 203 -7.50 -8.79 1.39
N MET A 204 -8.10 -9.77 0.69
CA MET A 204 -9.27 -9.50 -0.16
C MET A 204 -10.53 -9.18 0.64
N VAL A 205 -10.73 -9.78 1.83
CA VAL A 205 -11.81 -9.40 2.74
C VAL A 205 -11.68 -7.93 3.15
N LEU A 206 -10.48 -7.51 3.58
CA LEU A 206 -10.21 -6.11 3.94
C LEU A 206 -10.41 -5.17 2.74
N ALA A 207 -9.91 -5.54 1.56
CA ALA A 207 -10.04 -4.73 0.36
C ALA A 207 -11.50 -4.53 -0.05
N ARG A 208 -12.31 -5.58 0.01
CA ARG A 208 -13.74 -5.50 -0.27
C ARG A 208 -14.48 -4.68 0.79
N GLU A 209 -14.13 -4.79 2.06
CA GLU A 209 -14.67 -3.94 3.13
C GLU A 209 -14.44 -2.46 2.83
N LEU A 210 -13.20 -2.09 2.50
CA LEU A 210 -12.84 -0.72 2.10
C LEU A 210 -13.57 -0.28 0.82
N ALA A 211 -13.68 -1.16 -0.16
CA ALA A 211 -14.36 -0.87 -1.42
C ALA A 211 -15.88 -0.71 -1.26
N HIS A 212 -16.51 -1.35 -0.29
CA HIS A 212 -17.92 -1.12 0.07
C HIS A 212 -18.11 0.12 0.95
N GLY A 213 -17.04 0.69 1.49
CA GLY A 213 -17.07 1.90 2.31
C GLY A 213 -17.37 3.19 1.50
N PRO A 214 -17.54 4.35 2.17
CA PRO A 214 -17.83 5.64 1.53
C PRO A 214 -16.55 6.21 0.89
N SER A 215 -16.35 6.02 -0.42
CA SER A 215 -15.09 6.32 -1.12
C SER A 215 -14.66 7.78 -1.00
N ILE A 216 -15.61 8.73 -1.04
CA ILE A 216 -15.29 10.16 -0.87
C ILE A 216 -14.77 10.44 0.53
N ALA A 217 -15.34 9.82 1.56
CA ALA A 217 -14.88 9.97 2.93
C ALA A 217 -13.51 9.29 3.15
N ASN A 218 -13.28 8.12 2.55
CA ASN A 218 -11.99 7.43 2.60
C ASN A 218 -10.88 8.28 1.95
N ALA A 219 -11.11 8.83 0.76
CA ALA A 219 -10.17 9.72 0.08
C ALA A 219 -9.88 11.00 0.91
N ALA A 220 -10.91 11.60 1.48
CA ALA A 220 -10.76 12.78 2.34
C ALA A 220 -9.97 12.46 3.62
N THR A 221 -10.20 11.29 4.21
CA THR A 221 -9.45 10.82 5.39
C THR A 221 -7.97 10.62 5.06
N LYS A 222 -7.64 9.97 3.94
CA LYS A 222 -6.25 9.84 3.48
C LYS A 222 -5.59 11.20 3.32
N ARG A 223 -6.25 12.13 2.62
CA ARG A 223 -5.74 13.49 2.41
C ARG A 223 -5.51 14.22 3.74
N LEU A 224 -6.44 14.14 4.68
CA LEU A 224 -6.31 14.80 5.98
C LEU A 224 -5.15 14.20 6.80
N ILE A 225 -4.98 12.89 6.79
CA ILE A 225 -3.84 12.22 7.42
C ILE A 225 -2.53 12.68 6.78
N SER A 226 -2.46 12.77 5.44
CA SER A 226 -1.27 13.25 4.73
C SER A 226 -0.91 14.69 5.14
N VAL A 227 -1.87 15.60 5.23
CA VAL A 227 -1.64 16.97 5.72
C VAL A 227 -1.15 16.95 7.17
N ALA A 228 -1.80 16.18 8.06
CA ALA A 228 -1.41 16.11 9.48
C ALA A 228 0.03 15.59 9.65
N VAL A 229 0.43 14.62 8.83
CA VAL A 229 1.75 14.02 8.87
C VAL A 229 2.84 14.93 8.27
N ASN A 230 2.56 15.57 7.15
CA ASN A 230 3.56 16.32 6.39
C ASN A 230 3.66 17.80 6.83
N GLU A 231 2.55 18.40 7.28
CA GLU A 231 2.44 19.82 7.58
C GLU A 231 2.10 20.10 9.05
N GLY A 232 1.70 19.07 9.80
CA GLY A 232 1.38 19.13 11.21
C GLY A 232 -0.11 19.26 11.51
N ILE A 233 -0.47 19.05 12.79
CA ILE A 233 -1.86 19.00 13.25
C ILE A 233 -2.59 20.32 12.98
N ALA A 234 -1.94 21.46 13.23
CA ALA A 234 -2.57 22.77 13.02
C ALA A 234 -2.98 22.99 11.55
N ALA A 235 -2.11 22.62 10.59
CA ALA A 235 -2.43 22.70 9.17
C ALA A 235 -3.60 21.77 8.80
N ALA A 236 -3.64 20.56 9.36
CA ALA A 236 -4.74 19.63 9.15
C ALA A 236 -6.08 20.18 9.70
N ASP A 237 -6.07 20.78 10.89
CA ASP A 237 -7.25 21.40 11.47
C ASP A 237 -7.77 22.56 10.60
N GLU A 238 -6.88 23.39 10.05
CA GLU A 238 -7.25 24.46 9.11
C GLU A 238 -7.81 23.91 7.78
N ALA A 239 -7.20 22.84 7.23
CA ALA A 239 -7.64 22.23 5.98
C ALA A 239 -8.95 21.43 6.11
N MET A 240 -9.37 21.06 7.33
CA MET A 240 -10.48 20.15 7.58
C MET A 240 -11.79 20.61 6.92
N ALA A 241 -12.14 21.91 7.02
CA ALA A 241 -13.39 22.45 6.47
C ALA A 241 -13.47 22.31 4.95
N GLU A 242 -12.35 22.44 4.24
CA GLU A 242 -12.27 22.26 2.79
C GLU A 242 -12.33 20.78 2.41
N ILE A 243 -11.53 19.96 3.09
CA ILE A 243 -11.43 18.52 2.82
C ILE A 243 -12.76 17.81 3.08
N GLN A 244 -13.51 18.19 4.10
CA GLN A 244 -14.80 17.55 4.42
C GLN A 244 -15.97 18.03 3.55
N ARG A 245 -15.85 19.15 2.84
CA ARG A 245 -16.94 19.71 2.02
C ARG A 245 -17.52 18.74 1.00
N PRO A 246 -16.72 17.96 0.23
CA PRO A 246 -17.25 16.94 -0.67
C PRO A 246 -18.04 15.84 0.06
N ILE A 247 -17.59 15.44 1.26
CA ILE A 247 -18.27 14.40 2.06
C ILE A 247 -19.69 14.85 2.40
N MET A 248 -19.86 16.08 2.91
CA MET A 248 -21.16 16.63 3.30
C MET A 248 -22.15 16.74 2.13
N ARG A 249 -21.64 16.77 0.89
CA ARG A 249 -22.46 16.86 -0.34
C ARG A 249 -22.70 15.50 -0.99
N SER A 250 -22.01 14.44 -0.55
CA SER A 250 -22.09 13.10 -1.16
C SER A 250 -23.46 12.45 -0.96
N ALA A 251 -23.82 11.57 -1.89
CA ALA A 251 -24.98 10.70 -1.74
C ALA A 251 -24.76 9.69 -0.61
N ASP A 252 -23.51 9.20 -0.46
CA ASP A 252 -23.12 8.26 0.57
C ASP A 252 -23.34 8.80 1.98
N PHE A 253 -23.01 10.08 2.24
CA PHE A 253 -23.28 10.70 3.55
C PHE A 253 -24.79 10.68 3.87
N ARG A 254 -25.64 11.05 2.90
CA ARG A 254 -27.09 11.03 3.08
C ARG A 254 -27.63 9.61 3.30
N ALA A 255 -27.13 8.65 2.54
CA ALA A 255 -27.49 7.23 2.69
C ALA A 255 -27.06 6.69 4.06
N GLY A 256 -25.85 7.01 4.50
CA GLY A 256 -25.32 6.63 5.82
C GLY A 256 -26.17 7.18 6.97
N VAL A 257 -26.52 8.47 6.95
CA VAL A 257 -27.38 9.09 7.96
C VAL A 257 -28.78 8.48 7.99
N ARG A 258 -29.36 8.22 6.83
CA ARG A 258 -30.67 7.55 6.72
C ARG A 258 -30.62 6.14 7.29
N SER A 259 -29.67 5.32 6.83
CA SER A 259 -29.51 3.95 7.31
C SER A 259 -29.24 3.88 8.83
N TYR A 260 -28.39 4.79 9.35
CA TYR A 260 -28.17 4.89 10.80
C TYR A 260 -29.46 5.08 11.60
N ARG A 261 -30.35 5.94 11.12
CA ARG A 261 -31.65 6.23 11.80
C ARG A 261 -32.61 5.06 11.72
N GLU A 262 -32.63 4.32 10.60
CA GLU A 262 -33.60 3.26 10.33
C GLU A 262 -33.10 1.89 10.82
N ASN A 263 -31.80 1.60 10.67
CA ASN A 263 -31.25 0.26 10.80
C ASN A 263 -30.10 0.17 11.83
N GLY A 264 -29.58 1.29 12.32
CA GLY A 264 -28.44 1.32 13.24
C GLY A 264 -27.06 1.41 12.54
N ILE A 265 -26.00 1.26 13.35
CA ILE A 265 -24.62 1.44 12.91
C ILE A 265 -24.19 0.28 11.95
N GLY A 266 -23.46 0.64 10.87
CA GLY A 266 -22.81 -0.36 10.00
C GLY A 266 -23.71 -1.02 8.98
N MET A 267 -24.95 -0.56 8.83
CA MET A 267 -25.95 -1.16 7.92
C MET A 267 -26.10 -0.36 6.60
N ALA A 268 -25.29 0.66 6.39
CA ALA A 268 -25.37 1.48 5.18
C ALA A 268 -24.64 0.80 4.02
N GLU A 269 -25.26 0.86 2.84
CA GLU A 269 -24.63 0.54 1.56
C GLU A 269 -24.20 1.84 0.89
N PHE A 270 -22.97 1.85 0.37
CA PHE A 270 -22.38 3.04 -0.24
C PHE A 270 -22.06 2.81 -1.72
N GLU A 271 -22.35 3.80 -2.54
CA GLU A 271 -22.10 3.76 -3.99
C GLU A 271 -20.81 4.48 -4.41
N GLY A 272 -20.14 5.17 -3.48
CA GLY A 272 -18.90 5.91 -3.75
C GLY A 272 -19.11 7.29 -4.39
N ARG A 273 -20.30 7.89 -4.23
CA ARG A 273 -20.68 9.16 -4.87
C ARG A 273 -21.45 10.12 -3.97
#